data_ee72d3cb3696ecad0549c36e0cd9b3ec
#
_entry.id   ee72d3cb3696ecad0549c36e0cd9b3ec
#
_cell.length_a   1.000
_cell.length_b   1.000
_cell.length_c   1.000
_cell.angle_alpha   90.00
_cell.angle_beta   90.00
_cell.angle_gamma   90.00
#
_symmetry.space_group_name_H-M   'P 1'
#
loop_
_entity.id
_entity.type
_entity.pdbx_description
1 polymer ?
#
loop_
_entity_poly.entity_id
_entity_poly.type
_entity_poly.pdbx_seq_one_letter_code
_entity_poly.pdbx_strand_id
1 'polypeptide(L)'
;MLLAVPQGMAYAVIAGLPLHYGITCSAVAAMVGPLLASSRHTVFGPTNATAFMVFSYFAAYPALEPLSLMPLLVFMTAAMLIFGAYLRVADLAQYISRTVVVAYVTGAALLIAANQLPALLGISLVTEEGDGGPVTLPGLVYRVLRALPETNVHSLLCGLLVFGVFGMVRKWRPRWPAFAVTLTGVTVLVAMLAPLGFHPATFADQHFGWRDLLPQFPDFASASTLPNVSRLFGLALAMAFLCTLENSVMAKTLASRSGRRVDANQDMLSLGAANLACAYVSGMPASASLTRSALNFDSGARTGVSSIVSGVLCLVVALTMGGLVAQIPKAALAALVSCVAFSLLSRRQLIVSLYATRSDAIVFLATFLATLFVPLHVAIFTGIGISVMLYLRKASRPQLVEYAFNEEGQLAEAEMGRRQNPSISIVHVEGDLFFGAAELFRTQIQRTCADPNLRLIILRLKNARHLDATSVMALEELIQVLRADGRDLIVSGAMKDVYRVLRDSGLVDVIGKANLFLGSPSNPNLSTRNALKRAQAILGRKDADVRIYFDPGQGGRAKGID
;
A
#
# COMPACT_ATOMS: atom_id res chain seq x y z
N MET A 1 -7.88 26.05 -5.02
CA MET A 1 -7.22 27.08 -4.20
C MET A 1 -7.87 27.24 -2.82
N LEU A 2 -9.16 27.59 -2.68
CA LEU A 2 -9.84 27.80 -1.37
C LEU A 2 -9.69 26.63 -0.38
N LEU A 3 -9.52 25.41 -0.86
CA LEU A 3 -9.26 24.23 -0.01
C LEU A 3 -7.76 24.03 0.24
N ALA A 4 -6.89 24.37 -0.72
CA ALA A 4 -5.47 24.03 -0.67
C ALA A 4 -4.70 24.83 0.39
N VAL A 5 -4.98 26.14 0.54
CA VAL A 5 -4.30 26.99 1.55
C VAL A 5 -4.63 26.54 2.97
N PRO A 6 -5.91 26.46 3.39
CA PRO A 6 -6.23 26.04 4.76
C PRO A 6 -5.81 24.60 5.07
N GLN A 7 -5.93 23.69 4.10
CA GLN A 7 -5.45 22.30 4.28
C GLN A 7 -3.91 22.23 4.36
N GLY A 8 -3.20 23.02 3.54
CA GLY A 8 -1.75 23.12 3.62
C GLY A 8 -1.28 23.54 5.01
N MET A 9 -1.88 24.59 5.56
CA MET A 9 -1.62 25.03 6.94
C MET A 9 -1.90 23.91 7.96
N ALA A 10 -3.05 23.25 7.83
CA ALA A 10 -3.40 22.14 8.70
C ALA A 10 -2.36 21.01 8.68
N TYR A 11 -1.87 20.66 7.50
CA TYR A 11 -0.85 19.62 7.37
C TYR A 11 0.51 20.05 7.90
N ALA A 12 0.89 21.33 7.79
CA ALA A 12 2.09 21.84 8.44
C ALA A 12 1.99 21.71 9.97
N VAL A 13 0.83 22.05 10.55
CA VAL A 13 0.58 21.87 12.00
C VAL A 13 0.65 20.39 12.40
N ILE A 14 0.05 19.48 11.62
CA ILE A 14 0.17 18.04 11.86
C ILE A 14 1.64 17.60 11.84
N ALA A 15 2.44 18.14 10.92
CA ALA A 15 3.85 17.81 10.78
C ALA A 15 4.74 18.42 11.87
N GLY A 16 4.21 19.33 12.69
CA GLY A 16 4.99 20.11 13.65
C GLY A 16 5.88 21.17 13.00
N LEU A 17 5.51 21.63 11.79
CA LEU A 17 6.27 22.59 10.99
C LEU A 17 5.57 23.96 10.98
N PRO A 18 6.32 25.05 10.71
CA PRO A 18 5.72 26.36 10.44
C PRO A 18 4.70 26.30 9.28
N LEU A 19 3.65 27.11 9.37
CA LEU A 19 2.51 27.07 8.43
C LEU A 19 2.91 27.26 6.97
N HIS A 20 3.97 28.03 6.71
CA HIS A 20 4.44 28.30 5.36
C HIS A 20 4.93 27.03 4.63
N TYR A 21 5.48 26.01 5.31
CA TYR A 21 5.89 24.76 4.69
C TYR A 21 4.73 24.05 3.97
N GLY A 22 3.56 24.03 4.60
CA GLY A 22 2.37 23.42 4.01
C GLY A 22 1.76 24.23 2.87
N ILE A 23 1.78 25.57 2.99
CA ILE A 23 1.29 26.47 1.95
C ILE A 23 2.19 26.39 0.70
N THR A 24 3.51 26.50 0.90
CA THR A 24 4.51 26.42 -0.18
C THR A 24 4.43 25.07 -0.90
N CYS A 25 4.37 23.98 -0.12
CA CYS A 25 4.19 22.65 -0.70
C CYS A 25 2.88 22.54 -1.50
N SER A 26 1.76 23.08 -0.99
CA SER A 26 0.47 23.09 -1.70
C SER A 26 0.51 23.87 -3.01
N ALA A 27 1.27 24.97 -3.05
CA ALA A 27 1.42 25.79 -4.24
C ALA A 27 2.37 25.14 -5.26
N VAL A 28 3.61 24.85 -4.84
CA VAL A 28 4.68 24.40 -5.74
C VAL A 28 4.41 23.00 -6.30
N ALA A 29 3.96 22.06 -5.46
CA ALA A 29 3.63 20.72 -5.94
C ALA A 29 2.47 20.73 -6.93
N ALA A 30 1.45 21.59 -6.72
CA ALA A 30 0.35 21.75 -7.66
C ALA A 30 0.74 22.43 -8.97
N MET A 31 1.81 23.22 -8.99
CA MET A 31 2.35 23.83 -10.22
C MET A 31 3.26 22.88 -11.00
N VAL A 32 4.19 22.23 -10.33
CA VAL A 32 5.23 21.44 -10.99
C VAL A 32 4.73 20.05 -11.39
N GLY A 33 4.00 19.38 -10.50
CA GLY A 33 3.54 18.02 -10.74
C GLY A 33 2.78 17.83 -12.06
N PRO A 34 1.74 18.62 -12.37
CA PRO A 34 0.95 18.44 -13.59
C PRO A 34 1.73 18.60 -14.90
N LEU A 35 2.92 19.18 -14.88
CA LEU A 35 3.77 19.34 -16.07
C LEU A 35 4.24 17.99 -16.62
N LEU A 36 4.45 17.00 -15.76
CA LEU A 36 4.94 15.68 -16.11
C LEU A 36 3.92 14.57 -15.88
N ALA A 37 2.75 14.87 -15.28
CA ALA A 37 1.76 13.87 -14.91
C ALA A 37 1.03 13.27 -16.13
N SER A 38 0.81 11.98 -16.10
CA SER A 38 -0.08 11.26 -17.00
C SER A 38 -1.55 11.57 -16.71
N SER A 39 -1.88 11.74 -15.43
CA SER A 39 -3.22 12.08 -14.97
C SER A 39 -3.50 13.59 -15.10
N ARG A 40 -4.60 13.96 -15.79
CA ARG A 40 -4.99 15.36 -16.01
C ARG A 40 -5.65 16.03 -14.82
N HIS A 41 -6.09 15.26 -13.84
CA HIS A 41 -6.92 15.75 -12.73
C HIS A 41 -6.20 15.70 -11.39
N THR A 42 -5.02 15.10 -11.35
CA THR A 42 -4.24 14.96 -10.11
C THR A 42 -3.77 16.31 -9.60
N VAL A 43 -4.01 16.56 -8.33
CA VAL A 43 -3.51 17.71 -7.58
C VAL A 43 -2.56 17.21 -6.51
N PHE A 44 -1.29 17.52 -6.66
CA PHE A 44 -0.26 17.19 -5.69
C PHE A 44 -0.16 18.25 -4.58
N GLY A 45 0.39 17.84 -3.46
CA GLY A 45 0.68 18.69 -2.31
C GLY A 45 0.72 17.88 -1.01
N PRO A 46 0.82 18.51 0.15
CA PRO A 46 0.89 17.79 1.41
C PRO A 46 -0.40 17.00 1.66
N THR A 47 -0.26 15.86 2.34
CA THR A 47 -1.39 15.02 2.77
C THR A 47 -1.31 14.76 4.28
N ASN A 48 -2.40 14.29 4.87
CA ASN A 48 -2.41 13.88 6.28
C ASN A 48 -1.34 12.83 6.58
N ALA A 49 -1.19 11.86 5.68
CA ALA A 49 -0.29 10.73 5.87
C ALA A 49 1.17 11.17 5.82
N THR A 50 1.56 12.02 4.83
CA THR A 50 2.91 12.55 4.74
C THR A 50 3.24 13.47 5.93
N ALA A 51 2.30 14.35 6.29
CA ALA A 51 2.47 15.27 7.40
C ALA A 51 2.65 14.53 8.74
N PHE A 52 1.82 13.54 9.00
CA PHE A 52 1.91 12.79 10.25
C PHE A 52 3.13 11.85 10.29
N MET A 53 3.57 11.34 9.15
CA MET A 53 4.81 10.55 9.09
C MET A 53 6.04 11.41 9.46
N VAL A 54 6.10 12.65 8.98
CA VAL A 54 7.13 13.63 9.38
C VAL A 54 7.08 13.84 10.90
N PHE A 55 5.91 14.19 11.43
CA PHE A 55 5.73 14.40 12.87
C PHE A 55 6.16 13.19 13.71
N SER A 56 5.66 12.00 13.36
CA SER A 56 5.95 10.76 14.09
C SER A 56 7.44 10.43 14.15
N TYR A 57 8.17 10.73 13.09
CA TYR A 57 9.60 10.50 13.05
C TYR A 57 10.36 11.48 13.94
N PHE A 58 10.15 12.78 13.77
CA PHE A 58 10.87 13.78 14.56
C PHE A 58 10.47 13.77 16.04
N ALA A 59 9.24 13.40 16.34
CA ALA A 59 8.79 13.18 17.72
C ALA A 59 9.49 11.96 18.37
N ALA A 60 9.85 10.94 17.59
CA ALA A 60 10.61 9.77 18.07
C ALA A 60 12.12 10.06 18.21
N TYR A 61 12.63 11.08 17.52
CA TYR A 61 14.04 11.48 17.53
C TYR A 61 14.19 12.97 17.84
N PRO A 62 13.91 13.42 19.06
CA PRO A 62 13.87 14.86 19.43
C PRO A 62 15.22 15.56 19.31
N ALA A 63 16.33 14.82 19.25
CA ALA A 63 17.67 15.37 18.99
C ALA A 63 17.87 15.86 17.54
N LEU A 64 16.93 15.53 16.63
CA LEU A 64 16.99 15.97 15.24
C LEU A 64 16.12 17.23 15.06
N GLU A 65 16.70 18.27 14.49
CA GLU A 65 15.97 19.51 14.20
C GLU A 65 15.20 19.37 12.88
N PRO A 66 13.83 19.40 12.91
CA PRO A 66 13.04 19.17 11.70
C PRO A 66 13.31 20.17 10.58
N LEU A 67 13.48 21.45 10.91
CA LEU A 67 13.59 22.53 9.92
C LEU A 67 14.89 22.43 9.10
N SER A 68 16.00 22.09 9.74
CA SER A 68 17.30 21.95 9.08
C SER A 68 17.36 20.72 8.18
N LEU A 69 16.64 19.65 8.56
CA LEU A 69 16.66 18.36 7.86
C LEU A 69 15.56 18.22 6.81
N MET A 70 14.54 19.10 6.80
CA MET A 70 13.42 19.00 5.88
C MET A 70 13.83 19.08 4.40
N PRO A 71 14.68 20.02 3.95
CA PRO A 71 15.11 20.06 2.56
C PRO A 71 15.80 18.76 2.12
N LEU A 72 16.65 18.17 2.98
CA LEU A 72 17.32 16.91 2.70
C LEU A 72 16.32 15.74 2.64
N LEU A 73 15.37 15.66 3.57
CA LEU A 73 14.35 14.62 3.57
C LEU A 73 13.50 14.67 2.30
N VAL A 74 13.03 15.86 1.90
CA VAL A 74 12.18 16.02 0.72
C VAL A 74 12.96 15.70 -0.55
N PHE A 75 14.25 16.13 -0.61
CA PHE A 75 15.17 15.78 -1.70
C PHE A 75 15.37 14.26 -1.81
N MET A 76 15.67 13.58 -0.71
CA MET A 76 15.84 12.11 -0.70
C MET A 76 14.55 11.40 -1.14
N THR A 77 13.39 11.86 -0.67
CA THR A 77 12.09 11.34 -1.08
C THR A 77 11.88 11.54 -2.59
N ALA A 78 12.22 12.71 -3.12
CA ALA A 78 12.14 13.00 -4.54
C ALA A 78 13.06 12.10 -5.38
N ALA A 79 14.30 11.94 -4.95
CA ALA A 79 15.27 11.07 -5.62
C ALA A 79 14.79 9.60 -5.66
N MET A 80 14.23 9.10 -4.55
CA MET A 80 13.68 7.75 -4.48
C MET A 80 12.45 7.58 -5.38
N LEU A 81 11.57 8.59 -5.46
CA LEU A 81 10.40 8.55 -6.35
C LEU A 81 10.83 8.57 -7.83
N ILE A 82 11.79 9.41 -8.21
CA ILE A 82 12.30 9.49 -9.57
C ILE A 82 12.98 8.18 -9.97
N PHE A 83 13.87 7.67 -9.11
CA PHE A 83 14.55 6.39 -9.33
C PHE A 83 13.56 5.21 -9.37
N GLY A 84 12.60 5.21 -8.45
CA GLY A 84 11.54 4.21 -8.42
C GLY A 84 10.64 4.23 -9.67
N ALA A 85 10.37 5.41 -10.23
CA ALA A 85 9.63 5.54 -11.48
C ALA A 85 10.40 4.93 -12.66
N TYR A 86 11.72 5.15 -12.73
CA TYR A 86 12.59 4.53 -13.73
C TYR A 86 12.59 3.00 -13.62
N LEU A 87 12.63 2.46 -12.39
CA LEU A 87 12.54 1.02 -12.12
C LEU A 87 11.12 0.46 -12.18
N ARG A 88 10.11 1.28 -12.50
CA ARG A 88 8.69 0.91 -12.55
C ARG A 88 8.14 0.35 -11.23
N VAL A 89 8.60 0.87 -10.11
CA VAL A 89 8.19 0.43 -8.77
C VAL A 89 6.70 0.67 -8.51
N ALA A 90 6.07 1.64 -9.20
CA ALA A 90 4.63 1.88 -9.08
C ALA A 90 3.79 0.66 -9.53
N ASP A 91 4.30 -0.17 -10.44
CA ASP A 91 3.64 -1.42 -10.83
C ASP A 91 3.67 -2.46 -9.70
N LEU A 92 4.71 -2.43 -8.85
CA LEU A 92 4.82 -3.30 -7.68
C LEU A 92 3.88 -2.87 -6.53
N ALA A 93 3.57 -1.59 -6.44
CA ALA A 93 2.66 -1.05 -5.43
C ALA A 93 1.25 -1.67 -5.48
N GLN A 94 0.85 -2.23 -6.63
CA GLN A 94 -0.44 -2.93 -6.75
C GLN A 94 -0.51 -4.26 -6.00
N TYR A 95 0.63 -4.87 -5.67
CA TYR A 95 0.69 -6.13 -4.90
C TYR A 95 0.56 -5.92 -3.39
N ILE A 96 0.54 -4.67 -2.93
CA ILE A 96 0.39 -4.37 -1.52
C ILE A 96 -1.09 -4.41 -1.14
N SER A 97 -1.36 -5.12 -0.05
CA SER A 97 -2.73 -5.23 0.45
C SER A 97 -3.29 -3.86 0.84
N ARG A 98 -4.48 -3.54 0.34
CA ARG A 98 -5.23 -2.36 0.79
C ARG A 98 -5.48 -2.35 2.28
N THR A 99 -5.54 -3.51 2.92
CA THR A 99 -5.74 -3.67 4.36
C THR A 99 -4.63 -2.99 5.17
N VAL A 100 -3.36 -3.06 4.70
CA VAL A 100 -2.23 -2.34 5.32
C VAL A 100 -2.49 -0.84 5.31
N VAL A 101 -2.90 -0.29 4.16
CA VAL A 101 -3.18 1.16 4.01
C VAL A 101 -4.35 1.58 4.89
N VAL A 102 -5.43 0.80 4.92
CA VAL A 102 -6.61 1.10 5.77
C VAL A 102 -6.24 1.08 7.25
N ALA A 103 -5.48 0.08 7.69
CA ALA A 103 -5.03 -0.05 9.08
C ALA A 103 -4.14 1.11 9.50
N TYR A 104 -3.13 1.44 8.66
CA TYR A 104 -2.24 2.56 8.85
C TYR A 104 -2.99 3.89 8.92
N VAL A 105 -3.87 4.18 7.96
CA VAL A 105 -4.66 5.42 7.94
C VAL A 105 -5.58 5.52 9.15
N THR A 106 -6.14 4.39 9.61
CA THR A 106 -6.99 4.34 10.80
C THR A 106 -6.21 4.68 12.07
N GLY A 107 -5.04 4.05 12.26
CA GLY A 107 -4.16 4.35 13.39
C GLY A 107 -3.65 5.80 13.35
N ALA A 108 -3.21 6.26 12.17
CA ALA A 108 -2.78 7.64 11.97
C ALA A 108 -3.88 8.66 12.29
N ALA A 109 -5.12 8.38 11.88
CA ALA A 109 -6.26 9.26 12.17
C ALA A 109 -6.50 9.43 13.67
N LEU A 110 -6.42 8.34 14.44
CA LEU A 110 -6.53 8.38 15.90
C LEU A 110 -5.39 9.18 16.53
N LEU A 111 -4.16 8.95 16.09
CA LEU A 111 -2.98 9.66 16.58
C LEU A 111 -3.03 11.16 16.22
N ILE A 112 -3.45 11.50 14.99
CA ILE A 112 -3.65 12.90 14.58
C ILE A 112 -4.68 13.57 15.49
N ALA A 113 -5.85 12.95 15.69
CA ALA A 113 -6.88 13.50 16.55
C ALA A 113 -6.39 13.68 18.00
N ALA A 114 -5.66 12.70 18.55
CA ALA A 114 -5.09 12.80 19.88
C ALA A 114 -4.05 13.93 20.00
N ASN A 115 -3.18 14.09 18.99
CA ASN A 115 -2.17 15.16 18.96
C ASN A 115 -2.76 16.58 18.82
N GLN A 116 -4.03 16.71 18.40
CA GLN A 116 -4.71 18.01 18.37
C GLN A 116 -5.34 18.39 19.72
N LEU A 117 -5.46 17.46 20.68
CA LEU A 117 -6.07 17.74 21.98
C LEU A 117 -5.41 18.89 22.74
N PRO A 118 -4.07 19.00 22.83
CA PRO A 118 -3.43 20.13 23.52
C PRO A 118 -3.82 21.48 22.92
N ALA A 119 -3.77 21.60 21.59
CA ALA A 119 -4.13 22.85 20.90
C ALA A 119 -5.63 23.17 21.01
N LEU A 120 -6.51 22.17 21.05
CA LEU A 120 -7.95 22.33 21.30
C LEU A 120 -8.22 22.83 22.71
N LEU A 121 -7.47 22.31 23.69
CA LEU A 121 -7.60 22.72 25.09
C LEU A 121 -6.81 24.01 25.41
N GLY A 122 -5.99 24.49 24.48
CA GLY A 122 -5.11 25.63 24.67
C GLY A 122 -3.99 25.40 25.69
N ILE A 123 -3.58 24.14 25.85
CA ILE A 123 -2.53 23.69 26.77
C ILE A 123 -1.19 23.65 26.02
N SER A 124 -0.13 24.17 26.64
CA SER A 124 1.24 23.96 26.19
C SER A 124 1.82 22.75 26.91
N LEU A 125 1.97 21.62 26.19
CA LEU A 125 2.69 20.48 26.76
C LEU A 125 4.19 20.83 26.82
N VAL A 126 4.68 21.11 28.01
CA VAL A 126 6.11 21.27 28.25
C VAL A 126 6.75 19.90 28.12
N THR A 127 7.67 19.74 27.19
CA THR A 127 8.55 18.56 27.14
C THR A 127 9.54 18.70 28.28
N GLU A 128 9.38 17.94 29.36
CA GLU A 128 10.42 17.87 30.41
C GLU A 128 11.69 17.32 29.76
N GLU A 129 12.82 18.01 29.96
CA GLU A 129 14.13 17.57 29.55
C GLU A 129 14.41 16.21 30.24
N GLY A 130 14.35 15.11 29.48
CA GLY A 130 14.56 13.76 30.00
C GLY A 130 13.54 12.71 29.51
N ASP A 131 12.38 13.11 28.99
CA ASP A 131 11.35 12.19 28.50
C ASP A 131 11.53 11.90 26.99
N GLY A 132 12.76 11.46 26.61
CA GLY A 132 13.18 11.21 25.23
C GLY A 132 12.60 9.95 24.58
N GLY A 133 11.47 9.44 25.08
CA GLY A 133 10.78 8.31 24.49
C GLY A 133 9.87 8.70 23.32
N PRO A 134 9.59 7.78 22.37
CA PRO A 134 8.65 8.03 21.29
C PRO A 134 7.28 8.43 21.86
N VAL A 135 6.66 9.44 21.29
CA VAL A 135 5.32 9.89 21.71
C VAL A 135 4.30 8.81 21.35
N THR A 136 4.08 7.89 22.27
CA THR A 136 3.05 6.85 22.15
C THR A 136 1.69 7.42 22.52
N LEU A 137 0.62 6.86 21.95
CA LEU A 137 -0.75 7.29 22.27
C LEU A 137 -1.03 7.31 23.78
N PRO A 138 -0.67 6.26 24.57
CA PRO A 138 -0.88 6.30 26.03
C PRO A 138 -0.12 7.42 26.72
N GLY A 139 1.13 7.67 26.34
CA GLY A 139 1.95 8.74 26.91
C GLY A 139 1.39 10.14 26.61
N LEU A 140 0.89 10.35 25.39
CA LEU A 140 0.23 11.59 25.02
C LEU A 140 -1.05 11.80 25.82
N VAL A 141 -1.92 10.78 25.91
CA VAL A 141 -3.16 10.84 26.67
C VAL A 141 -2.87 11.13 28.15
N TYR A 142 -1.90 10.47 28.74
CA TYR A 142 -1.48 10.72 30.13
C TYR A 142 -1.04 12.18 30.34
N ARG A 143 -0.19 12.73 29.46
CA ARG A 143 0.27 14.13 29.55
C ARG A 143 -0.89 15.12 29.39
N VAL A 144 -1.82 14.88 28.48
CA VAL A 144 -3.01 15.71 28.31
C VAL A 144 -3.90 15.66 29.55
N LEU A 145 -4.13 14.47 30.12
CA LEU A 145 -4.93 14.32 31.34
C LEU A 145 -4.31 15.07 32.54
N ARG A 146 -2.98 15.02 32.69
CA ARG A 146 -2.26 15.72 33.76
C ARG A 146 -2.36 17.25 33.59
N ALA A 147 -2.37 17.75 32.35
CA ALA A 147 -2.42 19.18 32.05
C ALA A 147 -3.87 19.74 31.91
N LEU A 148 -4.90 18.93 32.12
CA LEU A 148 -6.31 19.37 32.06
C LEU A 148 -6.65 20.59 32.93
N PRO A 149 -6.08 20.74 34.17
CA PRO A 149 -6.35 21.94 35.00
C PRO A 149 -5.88 23.25 34.36
N GLU A 150 -4.95 23.21 33.40
CA GLU A 150 -4.42 24.38 32.68
C GLU A 150 -5.23 24.73 31.43
N THR A 151 -6.41 24.13 31.26
CA THR A 151 -7.22 24.31 30.04
C THR A 151 -7.66 25.77 29.87
N ASN A 152 -7.37 26.33 28.69
CA ASN A 152 -7.86 27.64 28.29
C ASN A 152 -9.30 27.53 27.76
N VAL A 153 -10.26 28.06 28.54
CA VAL A 153 -11.68 28.01 28.22
C VAL A 153 -12.00 28.67 26.87
N HIS A 154 -11.33 29.77 26.51
CA HIS A 154 -11.52 30.44 25.21
C HIS A 154 -11.10 29.55 24.04
N SER A 155 -9.99 28.82 24.17
CA SER A 155 -9.54 27.87 23.16
C SER A 155 -10.51 26.68 23.01
N LEU A 156 -10.99 26.13 24.12
CA LEU A 156 -11.97 25.04 24.12
C LEU A 156 -13.28 25.47 23.45
N LEU A 157 -13.83 26.65 23.83
CA LEU A 157 -15.06 27.19 23.23
C LEU A 157 -14.88 27.47 21.73
N CYS A 158 -13.71 28.00 21.33
CA CYS A 158 -13.36 28.16 19.90
C CYS A 158 -13.36 26.83 19.16
N GLY A 159 -12.74 25.78 19.70
CA GLY A 159 -12.73 24.45 19.12
C GLY A 159 -14.13 23.85 18.97
N LEU A 160 -14.96 23.94 20.02
CA LEU A 160 -16.35 23.46 19.98
C LEU A 160 -17.20 24.21 18.94
N LEU A 161 -17.03 25.54 18.85
CA LEU A 161 -17.69 26.38 17.85
C LEU A 161 -17.33 25.89 16.43
N VAL A 162 -16.05 25.60 16.18
CA VAL A 162 -15.58 25.07 14.88
C VAL A 162 -16.23 23.74 14.55
N PHE A 163 -16.31 22.79 15.50
CA PHE A 163 -17.00 21.51 15.28
C PHE A 163 -18.47 21.73 14.89
N GLY A 164 -19.17 22.63 15.59
CA GLY A 164 -20.56 22.97 15.30
C GLY A 164 -20.74 23.59 13.92
N VAL A 165 -19.97 24.64 13.60
CA VAL A 165 -20.04 25.36 12.32
C VAL A 165 -19.65 24.43 11.16
N PHE A 166 -18.56 23.66 11.30
CA PHE A 166 -18.13 22.71 10.26
C PHE A 166 -19.20 21.66 9.99
N GLY A 167 -19.79 21.07 11.05
CA GLY A 167 -20.88 20.11 10.92
C GLY A 167 -22.11 20.70 10.25
N MET A 168 -22.49 21.93 10.63
CA MET A 168 -23.61 22.68 10.06
C MET A 168 -23.39 22.97 8.56
N VAL A 169 -22.23 23.52 8.20
CA VAL A 169 -21.90 23.82 6.78
C VAL A 169 -21.91 22.56 5.95
N ARG A 170 -21.31 21.46 6.44
CA ARG A 170 -21.27 20.18 5.74
C ARG A 170 -22.66 19.57 5.54
N LYS A 171 -23.57 19.73 6.52
CA LYS A 171 -24.94 19.21 6.45
C LYS A 171 -25.86 20.02 5.54
N TRP A 172 -25.80 21.37 5.63
CA TRP A 172 -26.74 22.25 4.93
C TRP A 172 -26.24 22.71 3.56
N ARG A 173 -24.92 22.81 3.38
CA ARG A 173 -24.30 23.28 2.14
C ARG A 173 -23.14 22.37 1.70
N PRO A 174 -23.39 21.09 1.34
CA PRO A 174 -22.34 20.10 1.05
C PRO A 174 -21.45 20.47 -0.16
N ARG A 175 -21.90 21.41 -1.00
CA ARG A 175 -21.12 21.92 -2.14
C ARG A 175 -20.14 23.05 -1.76
N TRP A 176 -20.28 23.62 -0.57
CA TRP A 176 -19.37 24.69 -0.12
C TRP A 176 -18.06 24.10 0.39
N PRO A 177 -16.94 24.83 0.25
CA PRO A 177 -15.65 24.41 0.82
C PRO A 177 -15.69 24.57 2.35
N ALA A 178 -16.35 23.63 3.04
CA ALA A 178 -16.67 23.70 4.46
C ALA A 178 -15.45 24.05 5.33
N PHE A 179 -14.26 23.51 4.97
CA PHE A 179 -13.03 23.80 5.70
C PHE A 179 -12.66 25.29 5.65
N ALA A 180 -12.61 25.87 4.45
CA ALA A 180 -12.25 27.27 4.28
C ALA A 180 -13.28 28.21 4.89
N VAL A 181 -14.57 27.94 4.64
CA VAL A 181 -15.69 28.75 5.17
C VAL A 181 -15.68 28.76 6.70
N THR A 182 -15.48 27.59 7.32
CA THR A 182 -15.44 27.48 8.78
C THR A 182 -14.21 28.19 9.35
N LEU A 183 -13.02 27.98 8.77
CA LEU A 183 -11.80 28.61 9.26
C LEU A 183 -11.91 30.13 9.17
N THR A 184 -12.26 30.67 8.00
CA THR A 184 -12.40 32.12 7.80
C THR A 184 -13.51 32.71 8.69
N GLY A 185 -14.68 32.07 8.71
CA GLY A 185 -15.81 32.54 9.49
C GLY A 185 -15.52 32.58 10.99
N VAL A 186 -14.91 31.53 11.53
CA VAL A 186 -14.55 31.52 12.98
C VAL A 186 -13.41 32.48 13.28
N THR A 187 -12.39 32.61 12.40
CA THR A 187 -11.32 33.61 12.60
C THR A 187 -11.88 35.04 12.65
N VAL A 188 -12.78 35.39 11.73
CA VAL A 188 -13.45 36.70 11.73
C VAL A 188 -14.30 36.88 13.00
N LEU A 189 -15.05 35.84 13.38
CA LEU A 189 -15.87 35.92 14.60
C LEU A 189 -15.02 36.11 15.86
N VAL A 190 -13.91 35.38 15.98
CA VAL A 190 -12.96 35.54 17.10
C VAL A 190 -12.36 36.95 17.13
N ALA A 191 -11.99 37.50 15.95
CA ALA A 191 -11.49 38.87 15.85
C ALA A 191 -12.55 39.90 16.29
N MET A 192 -13.83 39.69 15.99
CA MET A 192 -14.94 40.54 16.44
C MET A 192 -15.22 40.41 17.96
N LEU A 193 -14.96 39.24 18.55
CA LEU A 193 -15.15 38.98 19.96
C LEU A 193 -13.94 39.39 20.83
N ALA A 194 -12.78 39.66 20.21
CA ALA A 194 -11.58 40.09 20.92
C ALA A 194 -11.79 41.33 21.82
N PRO A 195 -12.51 42.40 21.38
CA PRO A 195 -12.81 43.54 22.27
C PRO A 195 -13.65 43.18 23.49
N LEU A 196 -14.38 42.04 23.45
CA LEU A 196 -15.21 41.54 24.56
C LEU A 196 -14.43 40.60 25.50
N GLY A 197 -13.11 40.50 25.33
CA GLY A 197 -12.25 39.70 26.20
C GLY A 197 -12.09 38.23 25.75
N PHE A 198 -12.51 37.89 24.55
CA PHE A 198 -12.34 36.51 24.01
C PHE A 198 -11.00 36.37 23.26
N HIS A 199 -10.00 35.81 23.95
CA HIS A 199 -8.63 35.70 23.45
C HIS A 199 -8.14 34.24 23.42
N PRO A 200 -8.54 33.43 22.43
CA PRO A 200 -7.91 32.11 22.23
C PRO A 200 -6.48 32.27 21.71
N ALA A 201 -5.61 31.29 21.97
CA ALA A 201 -4.24 31.28 21.44
C ALA A 201 -4.25 31.29 19.89
N THR A 202 -3.47 32.20 19.28
CA THR A 202 -3.35 32.38 17.83
C THR A 202 -1.94 32.02 17.34
N PHE A 203 -1.73 32.03 16.02
CA PHE A 203 -0.39 31.87 15.38
C PHE A 203 0.32 33.24 15.25
N ALA A 204 0.23 34.10 16.27
CA ALA A 204 0.77 35.46 16.24
C ALA A 204 2.27 35.53 15.88
N ASP A 205 3.03 34.48 16.20
CA ASP A 205 4.47 34.36 15.93
C ASP A 205 4.79 33.96 14.50
N GLN A 206 3.79 33.61 13.67
CA GLN A 206 4.01 33.09 12.32
C GLN A 206 3.45 34.07 11.27
N HIS A 207 4.36 34.60 10.47
CA HIS A 207 4.04 35.44 9.33
C HIS A 207 4.52 34.74 8.05
N PHE A 208 3.69 34.69 7.03
CA PHE A 208 4.10 34.23 5.71
C PHE A 208 4.53 35.41 4.86
N GLY A 209 5.73 35.35 4.30
CA GLY A 209 6.27 36.39 3.47
C GLY A 209 7.03 35.85 2.26
N TRP A 210 7.46 36.74 1.37
CA TRP A 210 8.21 36.37 0.18
C TRP A 210 9.57 35.73 0.51
N ARG A 211 10.14 36.01 1.69
CA ARG A 211 11.41 35.41 2.15
C ARG A 211 11.29 33.90 2.37
N ASP A 212 10.12 33.41 2.73
CA ASP A 212 9.85 31.98 2.95
C ASP A 212 9.84 31.18 1.63
N LEU A 213 9.79 31.91 0.49
CA LEU A 213 9.86 31.33 -0.85
C LEU A 213 11.27 31.32 -1.43
N LEU A 214 12.24 31.92 -0.72
CA LEU A 214 13.62 31.90 -1.18
C LEU A 214 14.13 30.47 -1.24
N PRO A 215 14.89 30.11 -2.29
CA PRO A 215 15.45 28.78 -2.41
C PRO A 215 16.30 28.41 -1.20
N GLN A 216 16.01 27.27 -0.61
CA GLN A 216 16.79 26.66 0.46
C GLN A 216 17.43 25.40 -0.11
N PHE A 217 18.73 25.41 -0.26
CA PHE A 217 19.44 24.22 -0.75
C PHE A 217 19.75 23.28 0.41
N PRO A 218 19.56 21.97 0.23
CA PRO A 218 20.09 20.99 1.17
C PRO A 218 21.61 21.20 1.28
N ASP A 219 22.13 21.26 2.47
CA ASP A 219 23.57 21.39 2.68
C ASP A 219 24.26 20.04 2.42
N PHE A 220 24.72 19.84 1.19
CA PHE A 220 25.43 18.62 0.79
C PHE A 220 26.95 18.66 1.15
N ALA A 221 27.47 19.81 1.52
CA ALA A 221 28.91 20.00 1.80
C ALA A 221 29.27 19.80 3.28
N SER A 222 28.28 19.76 4.17
CA SER A 222 28.49 19.59 5.61
C SER A 222 28.97 18.19 5.96
N ALA A 223 29.87 18.08 6.92
CA ALA A 223 30.33 16.80 7.48
C ALA A 223 29.19 15.99 8.11
N SER A 224 28.08 16.64 8.50
CA SER A 224 26.88 16.01 9.06
C SER A 224 25.95 15.41 8.01
N THR A 225 26.13 15.70 6.72
CA THR A 225 25.22 15.27 5.65
C THR A 225 25.15 13.75 5.53
N LEU A 226 26.28 13.06 5.48
CA LEU A 226 26.30 11.60 5.34
C LEU A 226 25.64 10.86 6.53
N PRO A 227 25.92 11.21 7.80
CA PRO A 227 25.17 10.71 8.94
C PRO A 227 23.68 11.01 8.87
N ASN A 228 23.30 12.21 8.43
CA ASN A 228 21.89 12.61 8.31
C ASN A 228 21.17 11.84 7.20
N VAL A 229 21.82 11.60 6.05
CA VAL A 229 21.30 10.72 4.99
C VAL A 229 21.03 9.33 5.52
N SER A 230 21.95 8.73 6.28
CA SER A 230 21.77 7.41 6.87
C SER A 230 20.58 7.38 7.85
N ARG A 231 20.44 8.39 8.70
CA ARG A 231 19.33 8.51 9.65
C ARG A 231 17.97 8.67 8.95
N LEU A 232 17.90 9.54 7.93
CA LEU A 232 16.66 9.84 7.21
C LEU A 232 16.29 8.79 6.16
N PHE A 233 17.20 7.86 5.80
CA PHE A 233 16.99 6.90 4.71
C PHE A 233 15.71 6.08 4.88
N GLY A 234 15.49 5.51 6.06
CA GLY A 234 14.29 4.72 6.36
C GLY A 234 13.00 5.54 6.25
N LEU A 235 13.01 6.79 6.75
CA LEU A 235 11.89 7.70 6.62
C LEU A 235 11.63 8.09 5.16
N ALA A 236 12.65 8.48 4.42
CA ALA A 236 12.54 8.88 3.02
C ALA A 236 12.02 7.73 2.14
N LEU A 237 12.49 6.49 2.39
CA LEU A 237 12.02 5.29 1.69
C LEU A 237 10.54 5.01 2.01
N ALA A 238 10.16 5.06 3.29
CA ALA A 238 8.75 4.89 3.70
C ALA A 238 7.85 5.98 3.10
N MET A 239 8.35 7.22 3.05
CA MET A 239 7.66 8.36 2.46
C MET A 239 7.46 8.17 0.96
N ALA A 240 8.51 7.82 0.21
CA ALA A 240 8.43 7.56 -1.22
C ALA A 240 7.43 6.43 -1.52
N PHE A 241 7.46 5.40 -0.70
CA PHE A 241 6.55 4.26 -0.80
C PHE A 241 5.08 4.66 -0.52
N LEU A 242 4.82 5.38 0.56
CA LEU A 242 3.50 5.88 0.90
C LEU A 242 2.94 6.79 -0.21
N CYS A 243 3.76 7.73 -0.70
CA CYS A 243 3.39 8.64 -1.78
C CYS A 243 3.04 7.87 -3.06
N THR A 244 3.79 6.81 -3.38
CA THR A 244 3.50 5.93 -4.53
C THR A 244 2.17 5.20 -4.38
N LEU A 245 1.87 4.69 -3.17
CA LEU A 245 0.59 4.03 -2.88
C LEU A 245 -0.58 4.99 -3.00
N GLU A 246 -0.52 6.16 -2.34
CA GLU A 246 -1.56 7.18 -2.41
C GLU A 246 -1.81 7.61 -3.86
N ASN A 247 -0.74 7.86 -4.61
CA ASN A 247 -0.82 8.25 -6.01
C ASN A 247 -1.45 7.14 -6.88
N SER A 248 -1.05 5.88 -6.71
CA SER A 248 -1.60 4.75 -7.46
C SER A 248 -3.10 4.54 -7.18
N VAL A 249 -3.51 4.64 -5.91
CA VAL A 249 -4.95 4.52 -5.54
C VAL A 249 -5.76 5.65 -6.14
N MET A 250 -5.24 6.89 -6.05
CA MET A 250 -5.90 8.07 -6.57
C MET A 250 -5.98 8.02 -8.11
N ALA A 251 -4.88 7.69 -8.79
CA ALA A 251 -4.83 7.57 -10.24
C ALA A 251 -5.83 6.53 -10.76
N LYS A 252 -5.90 5.34 -10.13
CA LYS A 252 -6.89 4.30 -10.47
C LYS A 252 -8.32 4.76 -10.22
N THR A 253 -8.58 5.49 -9.14
CA THR A 253 -9.91 6.02 -8.82
C THR A 253 -10.37 7.03 -9.86
N LEU A 254 -9.51 7.95 -10.27
CA LEU A 254 -9.83 8.94 -11.30
C LEU A 254 -9.89 8.33 -12.70
N ALA A 255 -9.02 7.34 -12.99
CA ALA A 255 -9.05 6.60 -14.26
C ALA A 255 -10.40 5.89 -14.44
N SER A 256 -10.91 5.23 -13.40
CA SER A 256 -12.22 4.55 -13.45
C SER A 256 -13.39 5.52 -13.67
N ARG A 257 -13.30 6.76 -13.12
CA ARG A 257 -14.34 7.80 -13.28
C ARG A 257 -14.25 8.54 -14.61
N SER A 258 -13.03 8.72 -15.13
CA SER A 258 -12.77 9.48 -16.38
C SER A 258 -12.75 8.60 -17.63
N GLY A 259 -12.72 7.26 -17.50
CA GLY A 259 -12.60 6.31 -18.59
C GLY A 259 -11.23 6.33 -19.30
N ARG A 260 -10.22 6.98 -18.74
CA ARG A 260 -8.88 7.13 -19.35
C ARG A 260 -7.86 6.24 -18.65
N ARG A 261 -6.91 5.73 -19.43
CA ARG A 261 -5.75 5.03 -18.89
C ARG A 261 -4.77 6.04 -18.28
N VAL A 262 -4.21 5.71 -17.13
CA VAL A 262 -3.21 6.50 -16.42
C VAL A 262 -1.98 5.62 -16.23
N ASP A 263 -0.80 6.16 -16.54
CA ASP A 263 0.49 5.52 -16.28
C ASP A 263 0.94 5.88 -14.86
N ALA A 264 0.94 4.89 -13.97
CA ALA A 264 1.32 5.08 -12.57
C ALA A 264 2.80 5.44 -12.39
N ASN A 265 3.69 4.94 -13.26
CA ASN A 265 5.12 5.25 -13.20
C ASN A 265 5.40 6.67 -13.68
N GLN A 266 4.70 7.13 -14.71
CA GLN A 266 4.76 8.53 -15.16
C GLN A 266 4.26 9.48 -14.06
N ASP A 267 3.17 9.13 -13.38
CA ASP A 267 2.66 9.93 -12.26
C ASP A 267 3.60 9.89 -11.04
N MET A 268 4.32 8.79 -10.82
CA MET A 268 5.35 8.69 -9.80
C MET A 268 6.57 9.59 -10.12
N LEU A 269 6.99 9.64 -11.39
CA LEU A 269 8.03 10.58 -11.85
C LEU A 269 7.60 12.03 -11.64
N SER A 270 6.37 12.34 -12.00
CA SER A 270 5.76 13.66 -11.79
C SER A 270 5.75 14.08 -10.32
N LEU A 271 5.38 13.15 -9.44
CA LEU A 271 5.39 13.36 -7.99
C LEU A 271 6.81 13.55 -7.46
N GLY A 272 7.79 12.82 -8.00
CA GLY A 272 9.21 13.02 -7.70
C GLY A 272 9.69 14.41 -8.08
N ALA A 273 9.36 14.90 -9.27
CA ALA A 273 9.69 16.25 -9.72
C ALA A 273 9.02 17.33 -8.85
N ALA A 274 7.76 17.12 -8.43
CA ALA A 274 7.06 18.00 -7.51
C ALA A 274 7.76 18.09 -6.15
N ASN A 275 8.17 16.94 -5.59
CA ASN A 275 8.94 16.89 -4.34
C ASN A 275 10.31 17.54 -4.50
N LEU A 276 10.99 17.33 -5.64
CA LEU A 276 12.28 17.97 -5.91
C LEU A 276 12.15 19.49 -5.86
N ALA A 277 11.13 20.05 -6.49
CA ALA A 277 10.85 21.48 -6.42
C ALA A 277 10.54 21.94 -4.98
N CYS A 278 9.74 21.18 -4.23
CA CYS A 278 9.43 21.47 -2.83
C CYS A 278 10.67 21.46 -1.93
N ALA A 279 11.67 20.62 -2.22
CA ALA A 279 12.91 20.55 -1.45
C ALA A 279 13.72 21.87 -1.46
N TYR A 280 13.54 22.67 -2.51
CA TYR A 280 14.28 23.94 -2.68
C TYR A 280 13.53 25.19 -2.23
N VAL A 281 12.26 25.07 -1.82
CA VAL A 281 11.42 26.24 -1.52
C VAL A 281 10.68 26.11 -0.18
N SER A 282 11.36 25.67 0.85
CA SER A 282 10.75 25.45 2.19
C SER A 282 9.46 24.63 2.13
N GLY A 283 9.48 23.56 1.34
CA GLY A 283 8.35 22.65 1.23
C GLY A 283 8.47 21.45 2.17
N MET A 284 7.37 20.77 2.38
CA MET A 284 7.28 19.47 3.05
C MET A 284 6.99 18.36 2.02
N PRO A 285 7.11 17.06 2.38
CA PRO A 285 6.83 15.99 1.44
C PRO A 285 5.42 16.07 0.85
N ALA A 286 5.35 16.11 -0.49
CA ALA A 286 4.11 16.15 -1.25
C ALA A 286 3.68 14.74 -1.66
N SER A 287 2.37 14.52 -1.74
CA SER A 287 1.73 13.33 -2.27
C SER A 287 0.51 13.69 -3.12
N ALA A 288 -0.16 12.68 -3.68
CA ALA A 288 -1.38 12.88 -4.44
C ALA A 288 -2.59 13.01 -3.50
N SER A 289 -3.26 14.17 -3.55
CA SER A 289 -4.43 14.42 -2.71
C SER A 289 -5.71 13.94 -3.37
N LEU A 290 -6.33 12.88 -2.82
CA LEU A 290 -7.59 12.35 -3.33
C LEU A 290 -8.72 13.40 -3.29
N THR A 291 -8.86 14.13 -2.18
CA THR A 291 -9.93 15.13 -2.01
C THR A 291 -9.79 16.31 -2.97
N ARG A 292 -8.58 16.86 -3.13
CA ARG A 292 -8.32 17.96 -4.06
C ARG A 292 -8.47 17.51 -5.51
N SER A 293 -8.00 16.32 -5.84
CA SER A 293 -8.09 15.75 -7.19
C SER A 293 -9.53 15.40 -7.57
N ALA A 294 -10.31 14.84 -6.64
CA ALA A 294 -11.73 14.57 -6.85
C ALA A 294 -12.51 15.88 -7.04
N LEU A 295 -12.27 16.89 -6.22
CA LEU A 295 -12.89 18.20 -6.37
C LEU A 295 -12.53 18.86 -7.71
N ASN A 296 -11.27 18.77 -8.14
CA ASN A 296 -10.80 19.27 -9.43
C ASN A 296 -11.56 18.58 -10.59
N PHE A 297 -11.71 17.26 -10.54
CA PHE A 297 -12.48 16.48 -11.50
C PHE A 297 -13.97 16.85 -11.47
N ASP A 298 -14.60 16.87 -10.30
CA ASP A 298 -16.03 17.14 -10.13
C ASP A 298 -16.40 18.60 -10.50
N SER A 299 -15.42 19.52 -10.42
CA SER A 299 -15.56 20.91 -10.88
C SER A 299 -15.41 21.07 -12.39
N GLY A 300 -15.21 19.97 -13.15
CA GLY A 300 -15.15 19.98 -14.60
C GLY A 300 -13.78 20.32 -15.19
N ALA A 301 -12.70 20.17 -14.44
CA ALA A 301 -11.34 20.34 -14.96
C ALA A 301 -11.10 19.36 -16.13
N ARG A 302 -10.48 19.85 -17.20
CA ARG A 302 -10.19 19.06 -18.41
C ARG A 302 -8.70 18.79 -18.62
N THR A 303 -7.84 19.59 -18.01
CA THR A 303 -6.38 19.53 -18.18
C THR A 303 -5.68 19.79 -16.85
N GLY A 304 -4.38 19.46 -16.77
CA GLY A 304 -3.52 19.76 -15.62
C GLY A 304 -3.32 21.26 -15.34
N VAL A 305 -3.64 22.12 -16.32
CA VAL A 305 -3.56 23.59 -16.17
C VAL A 305 -4.42 24.09 -15.01
N SER A 306 -5.57 23.46 -14.73
CA SER A 306 -6.41 23.81 -13.57
C SER A 306 -5.66 23.66 -12.24
N SER A 307 -4.82 22.64 -12.10
CA SER A 307 -3.95 22.45 -10.92
C SER A 307 -2.87 23.52 -10.87
N ILE A 308 -2.23 23.83 -11.99
CA ILE A 308 -1.18 24.87 -12.09
C ILE A 308 -1.76 26.22 -11.66
N VAL A 309 -2.89 26.62 -12.24
CA VAL A 309 -3.58 27.87 -11.87
C VAL A 309 -3.97 27.87 -10.39
N SER A 310 -4.46 26.75 -9.87
CA SER A 310 -4.75 26.61 -8.43
C SER A 310 -3.50 26.82 -7.56
N GLY A 311 -2.35 26.30 -7.98
CA GLY A 311 -1.06 26.50 -7.30
C GLY A 311 -0.61 27.96 -7.31
N VAL A 312 -0.66 28.61 -8.47
CA VAL A 312 -0.35 30.05 -8.61
C VAL A 312 -1.26 30.90 -7.72
N LEU A 313 -2.58 30.66 -7.78
CA LEU A 313 -3.54 31.37 -6.93
C LEU A 313 -3.30 31.10 -5.44
N CYS A 314 -2.88 29.88 -5.07
CA CYS A 314 -2.52 29.55 -3.70
C CYS A 314 -1.34 30.40 -3.23
N LEU A 315 -0.33 30.57 -4.07
CA LEU A 315 0.84 31.41 -3.80
C LEU A 315 0.46 32.90 -3.68
N VAL A 316 -0.33 33.42 -4.62
CA VAL A 316 -0.79 34.82 -4.60
C VAL A 316 -1.57 35.12 -3.32
N VAL A 317 -2.52 34.24 -2.96
CA VAL A 317 -3.31 34.40 -1.72
C VAL A 317 -2.41 34.33 -0.50
N ALA A 318 -1.45 33.41 -0.46
CA ALA A 318 -0.52 33.30 0.66
C ALA A 318 0.32 34.57 0.84
N LEU A 319 0.83 35.14 -0.26
CA LEU A 319 1.64 36.38 -0.21
C LEU A 319 0.80 37.62 0.14
N THR A 320 -0.43 37.71 -0.34
CA THR A 320 -1.28 38.88 -0.09
C THR A 320 -1.98 38.84 1.26
N MET A 321 -2.32 37.63 1.75
CA MET A 321 -3.06 37.42 2.98
C MET A 321 -2.19 36.82 4.11
N GLY A 322 -0.87 36.76 3.94
CA GLY A 322 0.06 36.15 4.91
C GLY A 322 -0.05 36.72 6.33
N GLY A 323 -0.31 38.02 6.46
CA GLY A 323 -0.55 38.67 7.76
C GLY A 323 -1.83 38.21 8.48
N LEU A 324 -2.83 37.71 7.76
CA LEU A 324 -4.04 37.14 8.36
C LEU A 324 -3.81 35.77 8.98
N VAL A 325 -2.76 35.07 8.57
CA VAL A 325 -2.39 33.75 9.12
C VAL A 325 -2.10 33.86 10.62
N ALA A 326 -1.48 34.95 11.05
CA ALA A 326 -1.19 35.23 12.47
C ALA A 326 -2.44 35.34 13.35
N GLN A 327 -3.59 35.72 12.78
CA GLN A 327 -4.85 35.89 13.50
C GLN A 327 -5.64 34.57 13.64
N ILE A 328 -5.22 33.49 12.96
CA ILE A 328 -5.93 32.22 13.03
C ILE A 328 -5.79 31.60 14.43
N PRO A 329 -6.92 31.27 15.10
CA PRO A 329 -6.85 30.56 16.38
C PRO A 329 -6.28 29.16 16.25
N LYS A 330 -5.30 28.80 17.10
CA LYS A 330 -4.70 27.46 17.10
C LYS A 330 -5.76 26.37 17.30
N ALA A 331 -6.70 26.59 18.22
CA ALA A 331 -7.82 25.68 18.48
C ALA A 331 -8.75 25.51 17.28
N ALA A 332 -8.96 26.56 16.46
CA ALA A 332 -9.80 26.45 15.26
C ALA A 332 -9.18 25.52 14.21
N LEU A 333 -7.88 25.67 13.99
CA LEU A 333 -7.16 24.80 13.05
C LEU A 333 -7.09 23.37 13.58
N ALA A 334 -6.82 23.19 14.88
CA ALA A 334 -6.79 21.87 15.53
C ALA A 334 -8.14 21.13 15.45
N ALA A 335 -9.25 21.84 15.64
CA ALA A 335 -10.60 21.27 15.49
C ALA A 335 -10.86 20.82 14.05
N LEU A 336 -10.50 21.63 13.06
CA LEU A 336 -10.64 21.26 11.65
C LEU A 336 -9.75 20.07 11.27
N VAL A 337 -8.52 20.03 11.77
CA VAL A 337 -7.61 18.89 11.58
C VAL A 337 -8.23 17.61 12.16
N SER A 338 -8.81 17.68 13.36
CA SER A 338 -9.53 16.56 13.98
C SER A 338 -10.73 16.11 13.13
N CYS A 339 -11.52 17.04 12.59
CA CYS A 339 -12.61 16.71 11.66
C CYS A 339 -12.11 15.96 10.41
N VAL A 340 -10.97 16.39 9.86
CA VAL A 340 -10.34 15.73 8.72
C VAL A 340 -9.86 14.33 9.11
N ALA A 341 -9.19 14.18 10.26
CA ALA A 341 -8.74 12.89 10.77
C ALA A 341 -9.90 11.90 10.90
N PHE A 342 -11.01 12.29 11.52
CA PHE A 342 -12.21 11.45 11.60
C PHE A 342 -12.81 11.13 10.22
N SER A 343 -12.70 12.02 9.24
CA SER A 343 -13.19 11.77 7.88
C SER A 343 -12.40 10.68 7.12
N LEU A 344 -11.19 10.37 7.57
CA LEU A 344 -10.37 9.27 7.02
C LEU A 344 -10.88 7.89 7.44
N LEU A 345 -11.66 7.81 8.53
CA LEU A 345 -12.20 6.59 9.07
C LEU A 345 -13.39 6.11 8.23
N SER A 346 -13.14 5.18 7.32
CA SER A 346 -14.20 4.56 6.51
C SER A 346 -14.74 3.30 7.20
N ARG A 347 -15.92 3.41 7.81
CA ARG A 347 -16.58 2.27 8.49
C ARG A 347 -16.67 1.02 7.60
N ARG A 348 -16.99 1.19 6.31
CA ARG A 348 -17.09 0.08 5.36
C ARG A 348 -15.74 -0.61 5.14
N GLN A 349 -14.66 0.17 4.96
CA GLN A 349 -13.33 -0.39 4.75
C GLN A 349 -12.82 -1.11 6.00
N LEU A 350 -13.09 -0.57 7.20
CA LEU A 350 -12.75 -1.20 8.47
C LEU A 350 -13.44 -2.57 8.62
N ILE A 351 -14.77 -2.62 8.39
CA ILE A 351 -15.54 -3.86 8.47
C ILE A 351 -15.00 -4.89 7.47
N VAL A 352 -14.79 -4.49 6.22
CA VAL A 352 -14.25 -5.41 5.19
C VAL A 352 -12.87 -5.92 5.58
N SER A 353 -11.97 -5.06 6.04
CA SER A 353 -10.62 -5.47 6.44
C SER A 353 -10.58 -6.42 7.64
N LEU A 354 -11.53 -6.30 8.57
CA LEU A 354 -11.59 -7.13 9.77
C LEU A 354 -12.33 -8.47 9.56
N TYR A 355 -13.32 -8.49 8.67
CA TYR A 355 -14.24 -9.63 8.58
C TYR A 355 -14.16 -10.41 7.27
N ALA A 356 -13.49 -9.91 6.22
CA ALA A 356 -13.41 -10.60 4.94
C ALA A 356 -12.60 -11.89 5.03
N THR A 357 -11.40 -11.85 5.58
CA THR A 357 -10.55 -13.03 5.80
C THR A 357 -9.76 -12.92 7.10
N ARG A 358 -9.41 -14.08 7.69
CA ARG A 358 -8.54 -14.12 8.88
C ARG A 358 -7.16 -13.50 8.61
N SER A 359 -6.62 -13.69 7.42
CA SER A 359 -5.33 -13.09 7.03
C SER A 359 -5.40 -11.57 6.99
N ASP A 360 -6.47 -11.00 6.42
CA ASP A 360 -6.66 -9.55 6.38
C ASP A 360 -6.85 -8.97 7.78
N ALA A 361 -7.59 -9.66 8.66
CA ALA A 361 -7.76 -9.25 10.04
C ALA A 361 -6.42 -9.19 10.80
N ILE A 362 -5.55 -10.20 10.62
CA ILE A 362 -4.21 -10.22 11.23
C ILE A 362 -3.35 -9.06 10.71
N VAL A 363 -3.32 -8.85 9.39
CA VAL A 363 -2.59 -7.73 8.78
C VAL A 363 -3.10 -6.40 9.30
N PHE A 364 -4.44 -6.23 9.37
CA PHE A 364 -5.05 -5.01 9.89
C PHE A 364 -4.65 -4.75 11.34
N LEU A 365 -4.86 -5.72 12.23
CA LEU A 365 -4.57 -5.56 13.66
C LEU A 365 -3.09 -5.32 13.91
N ALA A 366 -2.21 -6.09 13.26
CA ALA A 366 -0.76 -5.92 13.44
C ALA A 366 -0.29 -4.54 12.97
N THR A 367 -0.75 -4.09 11.77
CA THR A 367 -0.40 -2.75 11.25
C THR A 367 -0.99 -1.64 12.11
N PHE A 368 -2.25 -1.77 12.52
CA PHE A 368 -2.94 -0.80 13.36
C PHE A 368 -2.24 -0.63 14.72
N LEU A 369 -1.95 -1.75 15.41
CA LEU A 369 -1.23 -1.72 16.68
C LEU A 369 0.18 -1.17 16.50
N ALA A 370 0.91 -1.61 15.47
CA ALA A 370 2.22 -1.03 15.18
C ALA A 370 2.13 0.49 15.00
N THR A 371 1.11 1.00 14.28
CA THR A 371 0.90 2.45 14.09
C THR A 371 0.73 3.21 15.41
N LEU A 372 0.15 2.59 16.44
CA LEU A 372 -0.07 3.23 17.74
C LEU A 372 1.16 3.22 18.66
N PHE A 373 2.08 2.25 18.48
CA PHE A 373 3.16 2.02 19.44
C PHE A 373 4.58 2.24 18.89
N VAL A 374 4.75 2.25 17.56
CA VAL A 374 6.07 2.48 16.95
C VAL A 374 5.99 3.63 15.93
N PRO A 375 7.14 4.23 15.55
CA PRO A 375 7.16 5.27 14.53
C PRO A 375 6.50 4.81 13.23
N LEU A 376 5.79 5.69 12.58
CA LEU A 376 4.90 5.37 11.45
C LEU A 376 5.59 4.69 10.26
N HIS A 377 6.84 5.08 9.99
CA HIS A 377 7.63 4.46 8.92
C HIS A 377 7.91 2.98 9.20
N VAL A 378 8.14 2.60 10.47
CA VAL A 378 8.31 1.20 10.88
C VAL A 378 6.99 0.45 10.78
N ALA A 379 5.88 1.07 11.21
CA ALA A 379 4.55 0.45 11.18
C ALA A 379 4.12 0.05 9.75
N ILE A 380 4.39 0.90 8.75
CA ILE A 380 4.10 0.59 7.34
C ILE A 380 4.90 -0.63 6.88
N PHE A 381 6.22 -0.66 7.12
CA PHE A 381 7.04 -1.80 6.71
C PHE A 381 6.63 -3.09 7.42
N THR A 382 6.27 -3.02 8.70
CA THR A 382 5.74 -4.16 9.47
C THR A 382 4.46 -4.71 8.81
N GLY A 383 3.51 -3.82 8.47
CA GLY A 383 2.27 -4.22 7.81
C GLY A 383 2.49 -4.88 6.46
N ILE A 384 3.38 -4.31 5.64
CA ILE A 384 3.74 -4.87 4.33
C ILE A 384 4.42 -6.21 4.49
N GLY A 385 5.41 -6.32 5.39
CA GLY A 385 6.13 -7.57 5.64
C GLY A 385 5.17 -8.70 6.05
N ILE A 386 4.26 -8.44 7.00
CA ILE A 386 3.25 -9.42 7.42
C ILE A 386 2.30 -9.77 6.27
N SER A 387 1.86 -8.78 5.49
CA SER A 387 0.96 -9.01 4.35
C SER A 387 1.60 -9.92 3.30
N VAL A 388 2.85 -9.62 2.91
CA VAL A 388 3.62 -10.43 1.95
C VAL A 388 3.88 -11.83 2.49
N MET A 389 4.27 -11.95 3.76
CA MET A 389 4.51 -13.25 4.41
C MET A 389 3.25 -14.13 4.41
N LEU A 390 2.09 -13.57 4.76
CA LEU A 390 0.82 -14.32 4.74
C LEU A 390 0.38 -14.68 3.32
N TYR A 391 0.63 -13.80 2.35
CA TYR A 391 0.38 -14.09 0.94
C TYR A 391 1.26 -15.23 0.45
N LEU A 392 2.57 -15.17 0.70
CA LEU A 392 3.51 -16.24 0.34
C LEU A 392 3.13 -17.58 0.99
N ARG A 393 2.76 -17.55 2.29
CA ARG A 393 2.28 -18.75 2.98
C ARG A 393 1.03 -19.35 2.33
N LYS A 394 0.11 -18.51 1.82
CA LYS A 394 -1.08 -18.98 1.11
C LYS A 394 -0.74 -19.50 -0.27
N ALA A 395 0.10 -18.81 -1.03
CA ALA A 395 0.54 -19.19 -2.36
C ALA A 395 1.41 -20.45 -2.35
N SER A 396 2.15 -20.69 -1.26
CA SER A 396 3.03 -21.87 -1.08
C SER A 396 2.29 -23.18 -0.82
N ARG A 397 0.96 -23.22 -0.86
CA ARG A 397 0.19 -24.44 -0.65
C ARG A 397 -0.36 -24.96 -1.97
N PRO A 398 0.43 -25.76 -2.76
CA PRO A 398 -0.12 -26.43 -3.92
C PRO A 398 -1.19 -27.43 -3.46
N GLN A 399 -2.25 -27.56 -4.22
CA GLN A 399 -3.21 -28.63 -4.01
C GLN A 399 -2.75 -29.84 -4.82
N LEU A 400 -2.47 -30.93 -4.12
CA LEU A 400 -2.20 -32.22 -4.73
C LEU A 400 -3.46 -33.06 -4.59
N VAL A 401 -4.05 -33.37 -5.72
CA VAL A 401 -5.29 -34.16 -5.78
C VAL A 401 -4.96 -35.48 -6.47
N GLU A 402 -5.30 -36.60 -5.84
CA GLU A 402 -5.19 -37.90 -6.46
C GLU A 402 -6.38 -38.11 -7.39
N TYR A 403 -6.10 -38.45 -8.65
CA TYR A 403 -7.10 -38.72 -9.66
C TYR A 403 -7.18 -40.22 -9.95
N ALA A 404 -8.41 -40.68 -10.17
CA ALA A 404 -8.69 -42.00 -10.68
C ALA A 404 -9.63 -41.91 -11.89
N PHE A 405 -9.69 -42.97 -12.69
CA PHE A 405 -10.71 -43.07 -13.73
C PHE A 405 -12.01 -43.59 -13.11
N ASN A 406 -13.13 -42.95 -13.40
CA ASN A 406 -14.44 -43.44 -13.02
C ASN A 406 -14.87 -44.61 -13.96
N GLU A 407 -16.02 -45.24 -13.68
CA GLU A 407 -16.57 -46.35 -14.48
C GLU A 407 -16.82 -45.97 -15.95
N GLU A 408 -17.01 -44.65 -16.20
CA GLU A 408 -17.18 -44.10 -17.55
C GLU A 408 -15.85 -43.81 -18.27
N GLY A 409 -14.70 -44.08 -17.65
CA GLY A 409 -13.37 -43.80 -18.18
C GLY A 409 -12.97 -42.31 -18.14
N GLN A 410 -13.66 -41.50 -17.35
CA GLN A 410 -13.30 -40.08 -17.15
C GLN A 410 -12.37 -39.95 -15.96
N LEU A 411 -11.43 -38.96 -16.04
CA LEU A 411 -10.52 -38.64 -14.96
C LEU A 411 -11.26 -37.78 -13.92
N ALA A 412 -11.49 -38.36 -12.75
CA ALA A 412 -12.18 -37.70 -11.61
C ALA A 412 -11.31 -37.76 -10.35
N GLU A 413 -11.61 -36.94 -9.37
CA GLU A 413 -10.96 -37.05 -8.06
C GLU A 413 -11.21 -38.42 -7.45
N ALA A 414 -10.15 -39.05 -7.00
CA ALA A 414 -10.25 -40.34 -6.34
C ALA A 414 -10.85 -40.15 -4.93
N GLU A 415 -11.90 -40.90 -4.61
CA GLU A 415 -12.32 -41.03 -3.21
C GLU A 415 -11.14 -41.61 -2.39
N MET A 416 -10.86 -41.06 -1.23
CA MET A 416 -9.74 -41.48 -0.38
C MET A 416 -9.68 -42.98 -0.21
N GLY A 417 -8.59 -43.61 -0.69
CA GLY A 417 -8.33 -45.04 -0.53
C GLY A 417 -8.89 -45.98 -1.62
N ARG A 418 -9.61 -45.47 -2.62
CA ARG A 418 -10.11 -46.29 -3.74
C ARG A 418 -9.36 -45.99 -5.04
N ARG A 419 -8.21 -46.63 -5.22
CA ARG A 419 -7.52 -46.67 -6.51
C ARG A 419 -8.02 -47.84 -7.35
N GLN A 420 -8.33 -47.62 -8.61
CA GLN A 420 -8.67 -48.72 -9.54
C GLN A 420 -7.49 -49.68 -9.76
N ASN A 421 -6.27 -49.12 -9.76
CA ASN A 421 -5.05 -49.91 -9.80
C ASN A 421 -4.17 -49.56 -8.60
N PRO A 422 -3.99 -50.45 -7.63
CA PRO A 422 -3.21 -50.18 -6.43
C PRO A 422 -1.74 -49.85 -6.70
N SER A 423 -1.22 -50.26 -7.86
CA SER A 423 0.19 -50.08 -8.24
C SER A 423 0.48 -48.72 -8.90
N ILE A 424 -0.53 -47.95 -9.32
CA ILE A 424 -0.38 -46.65 -10.02
C ILE A 424 -1.16 -45.58 -9.30
N SER A 425 -0.50 -44.48 -8.98
CA SER A 425 -1.14 -43.24 -8.48
C SER A 425 -0.98 -42.13 -9.49
N ILE A 426 -2.07 -41.42 -9.80
CA ILE A 426 -2.06 -40.21 -10.64
C ILE A 426 -2.21 -39.03 -9.73
N VAL A 427 -1.12 -38.31 -9.48
CA VAL A 427 -1.11 -37.12 -8.64
C VAL A 427 -1.18 -35.87 -9.50
N HIS A 428 -2.26 -35.15 -9.40
CA HIS A 428 -2.43 -33.88 -10.11
C HIS A 428 -1.95 -32.74 -9.23
N VAL A 429 -1.11 -31.87 -9.79
CA VAL A 429 -0.56 -30.69 -9.14
C VAL A 429 -1.34 -29.47 -9.61
N GLU A 430 -2.02 -28.80 -8.70
CA GLU A 430 -2.71 -27.53 -8.94
C GLU A 430 -2.01 -26.40 -8.23
N GLY A 431 -1.64 -25.35 -8.98
CA GLY A 431 -1.02 -24.15 -8.46
C GLY A 431 0.44 -23.96 -8.84
N ASP A 432 1.05 -22.98 -8.24
CA ASP A 432 2.44 -22.60 -8.53
C ASP A 432 3.41 -23.50 -7.76
N LEU A 433 4.40 -24.05 -8.47
CA LEU A 433 5.50 -24.80 -7.88
C LEU A 433 6.74 -23.91 -7.80
N PHE A 434 6.86 -23.15 -6.72
CA PHE A 434 8.01 -22.31 -6.42
C PHE A 434 8.62 -22.71 -5.07
N PHE A 435 9.74 -22.11 -4.70
CA PHE A 435 10.52 -22.48 -3.50
C PHE A 435 9.68 -22.69 -2.24
N GLY A 436 8.64 -21.89 -2.03
CA GLY A 436 7.75 -22.02 -0.87
C GLY A 436 6.84 -23.25 -0.91
N ALA A 437 6.63 -23.84 -2.09
CA ALA A 437 5.77 -25.00 -2.28
C ALA A 437 6.55 -26.32 -2.32
N ALA A 438 7.86 -26.26 -2.59
CA ALA A 438 8.70 -27.44 -2.87
C ALA A 438 8.70 -28.47 -1.74
N GLU A 439 8.82 -28.04 -0.49
CA GLU A 439 8.87 -28.95 0.67
C GLU A 439 7.50 -29.61 0.95
N LEU A 440 6.42 -28.83 0.81
CA LEU A 440 5.06 -29.38 0.95
C LEU A 440 4.75 -30.38 -0.14
N PHE A 441 5.17 -30.08 -1.37
CA PHE A 441 5.07 -31.00 -2.51
C PHE A 441 5.80 -32.32 -2.23
N ARG A 442 7.07 -32.26 -1.81
CA ARG A 442 7.86 -33.42 -1.45
C ARG A 442 7.20 -34.26 -0.35
N THR A 443 6.82 -33.63 0.73
CA THR A 443 6.17 -34.30 1.89
C THR A 443 4.88 -35.00 1.48
N GLN A 444 4.08 -34.39 0.63
CA GLN A 444 2.78 -34.94 0.22
C GLN A 444 2.95 -36.13 -0.73
N ILE A 445 3.90 -36.06 -1.67
CA ILE A 445 4.24 -37.23 -2.51
C ILE A 445 4.80 -38.37 -1.65
N GLN A 446 5.67 -38.10 -0.69
CA GLN A 446 6.18 -39.13 0.24
C GLN A 446 5.05 -39.79 1.04
N ARG A 447 4.02 -39.04 1.45
CA ARG A 447 2.83 -39.62 2.11
C ARG A 447 2.06 -40.56 1.16
N THR A 448 1.91 -40.17 -0.10
CA THR A 448 1.30 -41.04 -1.13
C THR A 448 2.14 -42.33 -1.30
N CYS A 449 3.45 -42.25 -1.15
CA CYS A 449 4.37 -43.39 -1.23
C CYS A 449 4.35 -44.30 0.02
N ALA A 450 3.65 -43.93 1.10
CA ALA A 450 3.51 -44.80 2.27
C ALA A 450 2.73 -46.10 1.97
N ASP A 451 2.00 -46.14 0.85
CA ASP A 451 1.33 -47.38 0.37
C ASP A 451 2.36 -48.35 -0.21
N PRO A 452 2.53 -49.56 0.35
CA PRO A 452 3.50 -50.55 -0.11
C PRO A 452 3.16 -51.15 -1.50
N ASN A 453 1.90 -51.07 -1.93
CA ASN A 453 1.46 -51.57 -3.20
C ASN A 453 1.80 -50.64 -4.38
N LEU A 454 2.12 -49.38 -4.09
CA LEU A 454 2.41 -48.36 -5.07
C LEU A 454 3.79 -48.61 -5.71
N ARG A 455 3.83 -48.76 -7.04
CA ARG A 455 5.05 -48.97 -7.82
C ARG A 455 5.38 -47.82 -8.74
N LEU A 456 4.36 -47.06 -9.15
CA LEU A 456 4.53 -46.00 -10.14
C LEU A 456 3.64 -44.80 -9.84
N ILE A 457 4.24 -43.61 -9.96
CA ILE A 457 3.54 -42.33 -9.80
C ILE A 457 3.51 -41.62 -11.15
N ILE A 458 2.32 -41.21 -11.58
CA ILE A 458 2.14 -40.29 -12.71
C ILE A 458 1.91 -38.90 -12.12
N LEU A 459 2.92 -38.03 -12.22
CA LEU A 459 2.86 -36.66 -11.82
C LEU A 459 2.29 -35.80 -12.95
N ARG A 460 1.07 -35.30 -12.76
CA ARG A 460 0.36 -34.49 -13.75
C ARG A 460 0.57 -33.01 -13.49
N LEU A 461 1.41 -32.36 -14.33
CA LEU A 461 1.81 -30.95 -14.22
C LEU A 461 1.00 -30.00 -15.13
N LYS A 462 -0.22 -30.38 -15.55
CA LYS A 462 -1.03 -29.58 -16.47
C LYS A 462 -1.34 -28.19 -15.97
N ASN A 463 -1.63 -28.06 -14.68
CA ASN A 463 -1.98 -26.82 -14.02
C ASN A 463 -0.83 -26.25 -13.17
N ALA A 464 0.32 -26.92 -13.17
CA ALA A 464 1.53 -26.41 -12.52
C ALA A 464 2.11 -25.25 -13.34
N ARG A 465 2.49 -24.18 -12.63
CA ARG A 465 3.11 -22.98 -13.21
C ARG A 465 4.32 -22.57 -12.38
N HIS A 466 5.15 -21.71 -12.94
CA HIS A 466 6.25 -21.05 -12.21
C HIS A 466 7.22 -21.99 -11.49
N LEU A 467 7.62 -23.09 -12.19
CA LEU A 467 8.66 -23.98 -11.67
C LEU A 467 9.98 -23.20 -11.56
N ASP A 468 10.60 -23.21 -10.38
CA ASP A 468 11.88 -22.55 -10.10
C ASP A 468 13.00 -23.57 -9.81
N ALA A 469 14.22 -23.07 -9.59
CA ALA A 469 15.38 -23.92 -9.33
C ALA A 469 15.22 -24.80 -8.08
N THR A 470 14.61 -24.25 -7.01
CA THR A 470 14.38 -25.00 -5.76
C THR A 470 13.40 -26.16 -5.97
N SER A 471 12.34 -25.92 -6.74
CA SER A 471 11.35 -26.94 -7.08
C SER A 471 11.92 -28.02 -7.99
N VAL A 472 12.83 -27.64 -8.91
CA VAL A 472 13.56 -28.58 -9.75
C VAL A 472 14.44 -29.51 -8.91
N MET A 473 15.24 -28.94 -7.99
CA MET A 473 16.09 -29.72 -7.06
C MET A 473 15.24 -30.64 -6.18
N ALA A 474 14.14 -30.17 -5.63
CA ALA A 474 13.23 -30.98 -4.83
C ALA A 474 12.60 -32.13 -5.64
N LEU A 475 12.29 -31.90 -6.92
CA LEU A 475 11.77 -32.94 -7.81
C LEU A 475 12.85 -33.96 -8.17
N GLU A 476 14.09 -33.53 -8.37
CA GLU A 476 15.22 -34.42 -8.61
C GLU A 476 15.49 -35.32 -7.39
N GLU A 477 15.57 -34.74 -6.18
CA GLU A 477 15.72 -35.51 -4.95
C GLU A 477 14.58 -36.53 -4.77
N LEU A 478 13.34 -36.10 -5.03
CA LEU A 478 12.17 -36.99 -4.97
C LEU A 478 12.29 -38.16 -5.92
N ILE A 479 12.74 -37.95 -7.19
CA ILE A 479 12.93 -38.99 -8.16
C ILE A 479 14.01 -40.00 -7.70
N GLN A 480 15.11 -39.50 -7.10
CA GLN A 480 16.18 -40.35 -6.57
C GLN A 480 15.68 -41.24 -5.42
N VAL A 481 14.92 -40.66 -4.49
CA VAL A 481 14.32 -41.42 -3.36
C VAL A 481 13.34 -42.46 -3.88
N LEU A 482 12.46 -42.13 -4.81
CA LEU A 482 11.50 -43.05 -5.39
C LEU A 482 12.19 -44.23 -6.07
N ARG A 483 13.26 -43.98 -6.82
CA ARG A 483 14.04 -45.06 -7.50
C ARG A 483 14.79 -45.95 -6.53
N ALA A 484 15.33 -45.38 -5.43
CA ALA A 484 15.95 -46.14 -4.37
C ALA A 484 14.96 -47.11 -3.71
N ASP A 485 13.68 -46.74 -3.64
CA ASP A 485 12.59 -47.59 -3.14
C ASP A 485 12.01 -48.53 -4.19
N GLY A 486 12.61 -48.62 -5.39
CA GLY A 486 12.13 -49.47 -6.50
C GLY A 486 10.83 -48.97 -7.14
N ARG A 487 10.57 -47.68 -7.09
CA ARG A 487 9.40 -47.00 -7.69
C ARG A 487 9.83 -46.13 -8.86
N ASP A 488 8.94 -45.97 -9.83
CA ASP A 488 9.18 -45.10 -10.98
C ASP A 488 8.24 -43.88 -10.98
N LEU A 489 8.71 -42.79 -11.61
CA LEU A 489 7.94 -41.58 -11.81
C LEU A 489 7.82 -41.23 -13.28
N ILE A 490 6.60 -40.96 -13.72
CA ILE A 490 6.28 -40.43 -15.04
C ILE A 490 5.70 -39.02 -14.90
N VAL A 491 6.16 -38.08 -15.72
CA VAL A 491 5.65 -36.73 -15.77
C VAL A 491 4.71 -36.57 -16.96
N SER A 492 3.51 -36.06 -16.71
CA SER A 492 2.52 -35.81 -17.76
C SER A 492 1.98 -34.38 -17.72
N GLY A 493 1.62 -33.82 -18.86
CA GLY A 493 0.96 -32.56 -18.97
C GLY A 493 1.86 -31.33 -18.80
N ALA A 494 3.18 -31.49 -18.80
CA ALA A 494 4.09 -30.36 -18.71
C ALA A 494 3.85 -29.37 -19.87
N MET A 495 3.45 -28.14 -19.55
CA MET A 495 3.28 -27.07 -20.54
C MET A 495 4.64 -26.55 -21.02
N LYS A 496 4.66 -25.78 -22.12
CA LYS A 496 5.92 -25.34 -22.76
C LYS A 496 6.87 -24.63 -21.78
N ASP A 497 6.34 -23.81 -20.86
CA ASP A 497 7.15 -23.06 -19.90
C ASP A 497 7.78 -24.00 -18.86
N VAL A 498 7.00 -24.92 -18.30
CA VAL A 498 7.48 -25.92 -17.35
C VAL A 498 8.50 -26.86 -18.06
N TYR A 499 8.20 -27.31 -19.28
CA TYR A 499 9.12 -28.13 -20.05
C TYR A 499 10.48 -27.46 -20.33
N ARG A 500 10.46 -26.15 -20.64
CA ARG A 500 11.71 -25.38 -20.83
C ARG A 500 12.58 -25.45 -19.59
N VAL A 501 12.01 -25.19 -18.40
CA VAL A 501 12.73 -25.25 -17.13
C VAL A 501 13.28 -26.64 -16.87
N LEU A 502 12.47 -27.71 -17.07
CA LEU A 502 12.90 -29.10 -16.89
C LEU A 502 14.05 -29.49 -17.85
N ARG A 503 14.01 -28.99 -19.10
CA ARG A 503 15.05 -29.24 -20.09
C ARG A 503 16.34 -28.49 -19.76
N ASP A 504 16.22 -27.20 -19.49
CA ASP A 504 17.37 -26.32 -19.30
C ASP A 504 18.10 -26.63 -17.98
N SER A 505 17.41 -27.24 -17.00
CA SER A 505 17.99 -27.75 -15.75
C SER A 505 18.58 -29.17 -15.86
N GLY A 506 18.45 -29.85 -17.00
CA GLY A 506 18.90 -31.24 -17.16
C GLY A 506 17.97 -32.29 -16.54
N LEU A 507 16.87 -31.90 -15.89
CA LEU A 507 15.97 -32.84 -15.20
C LEU A 507 15.23 -33.78 -16.18
N VAL A 508 15.13 -33.43 -17.47
CA VAL A 508 14.58 -34.30 -18.51
C VAL A 508 15.40 -35.58 -18.65
N ASP A 509 16.72 -35.51 -18.49
CA ASP A 509 17.58 -36.69 -18.58
C ASP A 509 17.45 -37.56 -17.32
N VAL A 510 17.25 -36.95 -16.15
CA VAL A 510 16.96 -37.64 -14.89
C VAL A 510 15.61 -38.36 -14.96
N ILE A 511 14.54 -37.71 -15.43
CA ILE A 511 13.21 -38.32 -15.60
C ILE A 511 13.28 -39.44 -16.66
N GLY A 512 14.03 -39.21 -17.71
CA GLY A 512 14.08 -40.01 -18.92
C GLY A 512 13.05 -39.55 -19.96
N LYS A 513 13.51 -39.32 -21.19
CA LYS A 513 12.67 -38.79 -22.29
C LYS A 513 11.42 -39.63 -22.55
N ALA A 514 11.49 -40.94 -22.32
CA ALA A 514 10.35 -41.86 -22.50
C ALA A 514 9.27 -41.72 -21.40
N ASN A 515 9.59 -41.09 -20.28
CA ASN A 515 8.71 -40.92 -19.13
C ASN A 515 8.18 -39.46 -19.00
N LEU A 516 8.40 -38.62 -20.02
CA LEU A 516 7.94 -37.24 -20.04
C LEU A 516 6.96 -37.00 -21.19
N PHE A 517 5.73 -36.62 -20.88
CA PHE A 517 4.65 -36.34 -21.83
C PHE A 517 4.19 -34.90 -21.76
N LEU A 518 4.35 -34.19 -22.87
CA LEU A 518 3.98 -32.76 -22.95
C LEU A 518 2.47 -32.55 -22.95
N GLY A 519 2.02 -31.46 -22.36
CA GLY A 519 0.64 -31.02 -22.40
C GLY A 519 0.26 -30.47 -23.77
N SER A 520 -0.97 -30.77 -24.22
CA SER A 520 -1.56 -30.19 -25.41
C SER A 520 -2.73 -29.32 -25.03
N PRO A 521 -2.80 -28.05 -25.51
CA PRO A 521 -3.95 -27.19 -25.29
C PRO A 521 -5.25 -27.74 -25.91
N SER A 522 -5.14 -28.40 -27.06
CA SER A 522 -6.29 -28.94 -27.81
C SER A 522 -6.84 -30.26 -27.23
N ASN A 523 -6.01 -31.05 -26.54
CA ASN A 523 -6.45 -32.27 -25.88
C ASN A 523 -5.77 -32.44 -24.51
N PRO A 524 -6.38 -31.91 -23.47
CA PRO A 524 -5.77 -31.81 -22.14
C PRO A 524 -5.51 -33.16 -21.44
N ASN A 525 -6.14 -34.24 -21.89
CA ASN A 525 -6.01 -35.57 -21.28
C ASN A 525 -5.10 -36.53 -22.09
N LEU A 526 -4.67 -36.12 -23.29
CA LEU A 526 -3.83 -36.98 -24.17
C LEU A 526 -2.50 -37.36 -23.51
N SER A 527 -1.83 -36.40 -22.86
CA SER A 527 -0.57 -36.63 -22.16
C SER A 527 -0.72 -37.64 -21.01
N THR A 528 -1.80 -37.53 -20.24
CA THR A 528 -2.09 -38.44 -19.11
C THR A 528 -2.41 -39.85 -19.62
N ARG A 529 -3.15 -39.97 -20.75
CA ARG A 529 -3.39 -41.24 -21.41
C ARG A 529 -2.09 -41.93 -21.86
N ASN A 530 -1.21 -41.17 -22.49
CA ASN A 530 0.08 -41.70 -22.96
C ASN A 530 1.00 -42.09 -21.78
N ALA A 531 0.99 -41.31 -20.70
CA ALA A 531 1.69 -41.63 -19.47
C ALA A 531 1.17 -42.93 -18.83
N LEU A 532 -0.16 -43.12 -18.81
CA LEU A 532 -0.74 -44.37 -18.30
C LEU A 532 -0.39 -45.60 -19.15
N LYS A 533 -0.42 -45.46 -20.49
CA LYS A 533 0.05 -46.54 -21.38
C LYS A 533 1.52 -46.91 -21.10
N ARG A 534 2.35 -45.90 -20.86
CA ARG A 534 3.76 -46.11 -20.50
C ARG A 534 3.89 -46.80 -19.14
N ALA A 535 3.09 -46.39 -18.15
CA ALA A 535 3.04 -47.00 -16.82
C ALA A 535 2.67 -48.50 -16.90
N GLN A 536 1.67 -48.88 -17.70
CA GLN A 536 1.26 -50.25 -17.93
C GLN A 536 2.37 -51.07 -18.59
N ALA A 537 3.08 -50.48 -19.57
CA ALA A 537 4.21 -51.12 -20.21
C ALA A 537 5.36 -51.41 -19.24
N ILE A 538 5.68 -50.51 -18.32
CA ILE A 538 6.71 -50.69 -17.28
C ILE A 538 6.31 -51.82 -16.32
N LEU A 539 5.02 -51.89 -15.92
CA LEU A 539 4.54 -52.90 -14.98
C LEU A 539 4.27 -54.26 -15.60
N GLY A 540 4.47 -54.42 -16.94
CA GLY A 540 4.26 -55.66 -17.64
C GLY A 540 2.81 -56.18 -17.68
N ARG A 541 1.83 -55.30 -17.38
CA ARG A 541 0.40 -55.64 -17.33
C ARG A 541 -0.33 -55.05 -18.53
N LYS A 542 -1.15 -55.87 -19.19
CA LYS A 542 -2.02 -55.42 -20.30
C LYS A 542 -3.45 -55.11 -19.88
N ASP A 543 -3.73 -55.13 -18.58
CA ASP A 543 -5.09 -55.03 -18.06
C ASP A 543 -5.43 -53.59 -17.67
N ALA A 544 -5.97 -52.85 -18.59
CA ALA A 544 -7.05 -51.85 -18.43
C ALA A 544 -7.28 -51.17 -19.78
N ASP A 545 -8.39 -51.46 -20.39
CA ASP A 545 -8.87 -50.71 -21.56
C ASP A 545 -9.35 -49.34 -21.06
N VAL A 546 -8.42 -48.41 -20.96
CA VAL A 546 -8.74 -47.03 -20.50
C VAL A 546 -9.32 -46.26 -21.67
N ARG A 547 -10.64 -46.29 -21.80
CA ARG A 547 -11.39 -45.48 -22.74
C ARG A 547 -11.48 -44.05 -22.22
N ILE A 548 -10.62 -43.18 -22.71
CA ILE A 548 -10.77 -41.73 -22.46
C ILE A 548 -11.71 -41.19 -23.54
N TYR A 549 -12.95 -40.98 -23.19
CA TYR A 549 -13.91 -40.31 -24.06
C TYR A 549 -13.51 -38.82 -24.17
N PHE A 550 -13.21 -38.42 -25.40
CA PHE A 550 -13.11 -37.02 -25.81
C PHE A 550 -14.47 -36.66 -26.39
N ASP A 551 -15.17 -35.70 -25.78
CA ASP A 551 -16.36 -35.08 -26.37
C ASP A 551 -15.92 -33.95 -27.32
N PRO A 552 -16.00 -34.14 -28.65
CA PRO A 552 -15.66 -33.12 -29.63
C PRO A 552 -16.63 -31.93 -29.59
N GLY A 553 -17.78 -32.05 -28.92
CA GLY A 553 -18.83 -31.02 -28.87
C GLY A 553 -18.57 -29.88 -27.90
N GLN A 554 -17.69 -30.02 -26.90
CA GLN A 554 -17.38 -28.93 -25.95
C GLN A 554 -16.34 -27.91 -26.43
N GLY A 555 -15.65 -28.17 -27.53
CA GLY A 555 -14.71 -27.22 -28.16
C GLY A 555 -15.34 -26.10 -28.96
N GLY A 556 -16.67 -26.04 -29.09
CA GLY A 556 -17.37 -25.20 -30.04
C GLY A 556 -18.31 -24.09 -29.44
N ARG A 557 -18.38 -23.90 -28.11
CA ARG A 557 -19.25 -22.88 -27.52
C ARG A 557 -18.53 -21.92 -26.58
N ALA A 558 -17.59 -21.18 -27.10
CA ALA A 558 -17.16 -19.91 -26.53
C ALA A 558 -17.35 -18.80 -27.58
N LYS A 559 -18.60 -18.58 -27.97
CA LYS A 559 -19.05 -17.38 -28.69
C LYS A 559 -20.33 -16.92 -28.04
N GLY A 560 -20.30 -15.72 -27.48
CA GLY A 560 -21.48 -14.95 -27.12
C GLY A 560 -21.69 -14.84 -25.62
N ILE A 561 -21.09 -13.87 -25.00
CA ILE A 561 -21.70 -13.08 -23.94
C ILE A 561 -21.51 -11.63 -24.40
N ASP A 562 -22.62 -11.06 -24.86
CA ASP A 562 -22.82 -9.63 -25.08
C ASP A 562 -22.73 -8.84 -23.76
#